data_2fca835ba3fb9e67a3f44182d65ab1d1
#
_entry.id   2fca835ba3fb9e67a3f44182d65ab1d1
#
_cell.length_a   1.000
_cell.length_b   1.000
_cell.length_c   1.000
_cell.angle_alpha   90.00
_cell.angle_beta   90.00
_cell.angle_gamma   90.00
#
_symmetry.space_group_name_H-M   'P 1'
#
loop_
_entity.id
_entity.type
_entity.pdbx_description
1 polymer ?
#
loop_
_entity_poly.entity_id
_entity_poly.type
_entity_poly.pdbx_seq_one_letter_code
_entity_poly.pdbx_strand_id
1 'polypeptide(L)'
;RAVKDLWVINSMASPRPTLETYKYQMPGEKEAPVQHLFLFDMNDNSYKEIRTSAFKDQTLRLARKPWRQKDRDRKEVASVWLGDNNRFFVTRSSRDLHRIDICSYTVGQDSICPIIEERMNTYQEVRPLAAVGDGKELIQWSERDGWAHLYLYDGEGNLKNRITRGPWHVDQIVKVDEAKRVVYFLANGKEKDENPYYEHLYRVGLDGSGLQQVTPGDY
;
A
#
# COMPACT_ATOMS: atom_id res chain seq x y z
N ARG A 1 15.44 19.82 -6.21
CA ARG A 1 16.32 20.60 -7.10
C ARG A 1 17.66 19.89 -7.39
N ALA A 2 18.08 18.95 -6.57
CA ALA A 2 19.37 18.26 -6.70
C ALA A 2 19.35 17.08 -7.69
N VAL A 3 18.19 16.49 -7.96
CA VAL A 3 18.04 15.39 -8.92
C VAL A 3 18.23 15.90 -10.34
N LYS A 4 19.07 15.20 -11.11
CA LYS A 4 19.44 15.59 -12.49
C LYS A 4 18.34 15.29 -13.49
N ASP A 5 18.46 15.91 -14.66
CA ASP A 5 17.56 15.66 -15.78
C ASP A 5 17.93 14.37 -16.51
N LEU A 6 16.92 13.59 -16.84
CA LEU A 6 16.98 12.51 -17.82
C LEU A 6 16.29 12.98 -19.10
N TRP A 7 16.92 12.72 -20.23
CA TRP A 7 16.39 13.05 -21.54
C TRP A 7 16.01 11.77 -22.28
N VAL A 8 14.79 11.73 -22.78
CA VAL A 8 14.27 10.60 -23.56
C VAL A 8 13.71 11.13 -24.87
N ILE A 9 14.05 10.46 -25.97
CA ILE A 9 13.49 10.78 -27.28
C ILE A 9 12.22 9.97 -27.49
N ASN A 10 11.10 10.65 -27.60
CA ASN A 10 9.85 10.03 -28.04
C ASN A 10 9.88 9.92 -29.57
N SER A 11 10.37 8.79 -30.07
CA SER A 11 10.50 8.53 -31.51
C SER A 11 9.15 8.30 -32.21
N MET A 12 8.08 8.03 -31.44
CA MET A 12 6.73 7.79 -31.96
C MET A 12 5.89 9.08 -32.09
N ALA A 13 6.41 10.22 -31.64
CA ALA A 13 5.70 11.49 -31.74
C ALA A 13 5.55 11.92 -33.20
N SER A 14 4.36 12.46 -33.56
CA SER A 14 4.02 12.98 -34.88
C SER A 14 3.90 14.51 -34.78
N PRO A 15 4.36 15.28 -35.79
CA PRO A 15 4.98 14.87 -37.07
C PRO A 15 6.48 14.55 -37.00
N ARG A 16 7.11 14.75 -35.87
CA ARG A 16 8.54 14.48 -35.66
C ARG A 16 8.82 13.98 -34.23
N PRO A 17 9.92 13.26 -34.01
CA PRO A 17 10.38 12.92 -32.68
C PRO A 17 10.50 14.14 -31.77
N THR A 18 10.14 13.99 -30.50
CA THR A 18 10.25 15.04 -29.48
C THR A 18 11.20 14.63 -28.39
N LEU A 19 11.85 15.63 -27.77
CA LEU A 19 12.69 15.42 -26.59
C LEU A 19 11.82 15.63 -25.34
N GLU A 20 11.77 14.62 -24.49
CA GLU A 20 11.15 14.68 -23.16
C GLU A 20 12.23 14.80 -22.08
N THR A 21 12.02 15.69 -21.12
CA THR A 21 12.96 15.93 -20.03
C THR A 21 12.22 15.84 -18.70
N TYR A 22 12.73 15.02 -17.78
CA TYR A 22 12.18 14.90 -16.43
C TYR A 22 13.27 14.60 -15.41
N LYS A 23 12.98 14.92 -14.13
CA LYS A 23 13.90 14.64 -13.03
C LYS A 23 13.89 13.15 -12.71
N TYR A 24 15.05 12.52 -12.83
CA TYR A 24 15.22 11.10 -12.58
C TYR A 24 16.54 10.83 -11.86
N GLN A 25 16.48 10.05 -10.80
CA GLN A 25 17.69 9.62 -10.10
C GLN A 25 18.21 8.33 -10.72
N MET A 26 19.42 8.40 -11.27
CA MET A 26 20.10 7.23 -11.81
C MET A 26 20.72 6.38 -10.67
N PRO A 27 20.88 5.06 -10.88
CA PRO A 27 21.62 4.21 -9.95
C PRO A 27 22.99 4.81 -9.62
N GLY A 28 23.36 4.80 -8.33
CA GLY A 28 24.65 5.34 -7.87
C GLY A 28 24.65 6.85 -7.58
N GLU A 29 23.65 7.61 -7.98
CA GLU A 29 23.55 9.02 -7.60
C GLU A 29 23.16 9.17 -6.13
N LYS A 30 23.80 10.15 -5.45
CA LYS A 30 23.58 10.40 -4.02
C LYS A 30 22.25 11.09 -3.73
N GLU A 31 21.79 11.92 -4.68
CA GLU A 31 20.60 12.75 -4.51
C GLU A 31 19.34 11.99 -4.92
N ALA A 32 18.39 11.89 -4.03
CA ALA A 32 17.08 11.28 -4.28
C ALA A 32 15.95 12.28 -4.13
N PRO A 33 14.79 12.07 -4.79
CA PRO A 33 13.59 12.84 -4.48
C PRO A 33 13.18 12.62 -3.01
N VAL A 34 12.92 13.71 -2.30
CA VAL A 34 12.44 13.68 -0.91
C VAL A 34 10.95 13.99 -0.91
N GLN A 35 10.17 13.15 -0.25
CA GLN A 35 8.74 13.36 -0.06
C GLN A 35 8.49 14.05 1.29
N HIS A 36 7.68 15.10 1.25
CA HIS A 36 7.23 15.83 2.43
C HIS A 36 5.72 15.65 2.58
N LEU A 37 5.25 15.62 3.81
CA LEU A 37 3.83 15.53 4.15
C LEU A 37 3.40 16.80 4.85
N PHE A 38 2.41 17.49 4.29
CA PHE A 38 1.87 18.72 4.85
C PHE A 38 0.40 18.53 5.23
N LEU A 39 0.04 19.07 6.38
CA LEU A 39 -1.35 19.22 6.81
C LEU A 39 -1.76 20.68 6.60
N PHE A 40 -2.87 20.88 5.89
CA PHE A 40 -3.48 22.19 5.65
C PHE A 40 -4.76 22.28 6.48
N ASP A 41 -4.92 23.38 7.22
CA ASP A 41 -6.17 23.75 7.88
C ASP A 41 -6.93 24.72 6.97
N MET A 42 -8.14 24.32 6.55
CA MET A 42 -8.96 25.11 5.62
C MET A 42 -9.75 26.22 6.33
N ASN A 43 -9.74 26.28 7.68
CA ASN A 43 -10.44 27.32 8.43
C ASN A 43 -9.64 28.62 8.49
N ASP A 44 -8.33 28.51 8.68
CA ASP A 44 -7.42 29.66 8.82
C ASP A 44 -6.38 29.75 7.69
N ASN A 45 -6.42 28.82 6.73
CA ASN A 45 -5.45 28.68 5.63
C ASN A 45 -4.00 28.48 6.12
N SER A 46 -3.82 27.94 7.31
CA SER A 46 -2.51 27.58 7.81
C SER A 46 -2.06 26.20 7.31
N TYR A 47 -0.78 25.92 7.41
CA TYR A 47 -0.26 24.58 7.15
C TYR A 47 0.91 24.28 8.09
N LYS A 48 1.11 23.00 8.34
CA LYS A 48 2.32 22.50 9.00
C LYS A 48 2.91 21.30 8.30
N GLU A 49 4.21 21.15 8.33
CA GLU A 49 4.89 19.95 7.90
C GLU A 49 4.82 18.89 9.01
N ILE A 50 4.42 17.67 8.62
CA ILE A 50 4.42 16.52 9.51
C ILE A 50 5.77 15.83 9.37
N ARG A 51 6.47 15.61 10.48
CA ARG A 51 7.75 14.90 10.47
C ARG A 51 7.55 13.43 10.12
N THR A 52 8.22 12.98 9.05
CA THR A 52 8.08 11.62 8.52
C THR A 52 9.40 10.86 8.48
N SER A 53 10.53 11.55 8.69
CA SER A 53 11.87 11.00 8.46
C SER A 53 12.23 9.88 9.43
N ALA A 54 12.72 8.75 8.89
CA ALA A 54 13.34 7.67 9.63
C ALA A 54 14.43 6.97 8.80
N PHE A 55 14.20 6.85 7.48
CA PHE A 55 15.15 6.21 6.57
C PHE A 55 15.65 7.21 5.56
N LYS A 56 16.92 7.12 5.21
CA LYS A 56 17.45 7.90 4.09
C LYS A 56 16.73 7.49 2.80
N ASP A 57 16.33 8.49 1.99
CA ASP A 57 15.69 8.28 0.68
C ASP A 57 14.41 7.42 0.76
N GLN A 58 13.65 7.57 1.84
CA GLN A 58 12.42 6.82 2.08
C GLN A 58 11.29 7.19 1.11
N THR A 59 10.39 6.25 0.90
CA THR A 59 9.13 6.45 0.16
C THR A 59 7.95 6.44 1.12
N LEU A 60 6.99 7.34 0.89
CA LEU A 60 5.75 7.46 1.66
C LEU A 60 4.55 7.12 0.78
N ARG A 61 3.62 6.32 1.31
CA ARG A 61 2.32 6.05 0.68
C ARG A 61 1.21 6.24 1.69
N LEU A 62 0.28 7.14 1.41
CA LEU A 62 -0.93 7.31 2.21
C LEU A 62 -1.89 6.14 1.96
N ALA A 63 -2.36 5.52 3.04
CA ALA A 63 -3.48 4.59 2.95
C ALA A 63 -4.76 5.36 2.59
N ARG A 64 -5.56 4.83 1.69
CA ARG A 64 -6.80 5.45 1.23
C ARG A 64 -7.97 4.55 1.54
N LYS A 65 -9.12 5.16 1.85
CA LYS A 65 -10.38 4.42 1.94
C LYS A 65 -10.65 3.70 0.61
N PRO A 66 -11.20 2.48 0.64
CA PRO A 66 -11.65 1.83 -0.57
C PRO A 66 -12.63 2.74 -1.31
N TRP A 67 -12.39 2.93 -2.59
CA TRP A 67 -13.18 3.83 -3.40
C TRP A 67 -13.94 3.06 -4.47
N ARG A 68 -15.20 3.41 -4.67
CA ARG A 68 -16.04 2.89 -5.75
C ARG A 68 -16.39 4.04 -6.68
N GLN A 69 -15.88 4.00 -7.89
CA GLN A 69 -16.27 4.96 -8.93
C GLN A 69 -17.75 4.78 -9.24
N LYS A 70 -18.53 5.81 -8.93
CA LYS A 70 -19.98 5.84 -9.24
C LYS A 70 -20.23 6.33 -10.66
N ASP A 71 -19.29 7.10 -11.20
CA ASP A 71 -19.42 7.73 -12.50
C ASP A 71 -18.09 7.58 -13.28
N ARG A 72 -18.17 7.15 -14.52
CA ARG A 72 -17.00 6.88 -15.39
C ARG A 72 -16.14 8.12 -15.64
N ASP A 73 -16.73 9.30 -15.58
CA ASP A 73 -16.09 10.57 -15.93
C ASP A 73 -15.63 11.39 -14.72
N ARG A 74 -16.00 11.00 -13.51
CA ARG A 74 -15.57 11.66 -12.27
C ARG A 74 -14.34 10.98 -11.67
N LYS A 75 -13.21 11.66 -11.70
CA LYS A 75 -11.99 11.30 -10.96
C LYS A 75 -12.09 11.78 -9.51
N GLU A 76 -12.88 11.10 -8.71
CA GLU A 76 -12.87 11.35 -7.27
C GLU A 76 -11.63 10.71 -6.65
N VAL A 77 -10.92 11.44 -5.81
CA VAL A 77 -9.80 10.89 -5.04
C VAL A 77 -10.33 10.33 -3.73
N ALA A 78 -10.04 9.06 -3.46
CA ALA A 78 -10.46 8.43 -2.20
C ALA A 78 -9.86 9.17 -1.00
N SER A 79 -10.68 9.38 0.05
CA SER A 79 -10.24 10.01 1.28
C SER A 79 -9.15 9.21 1.97
N VAL A 80 -8.19 9.90 2.59
CA VAL A 80 -7.21 9.31 3.49
C VAL A 80 -7.67 9.35 4.95
N TRP A 81 -8.63 10.21 5.26
CA TRP A 81 -9.12 10.43 6.61
C TRP A 81 -10.03 9.31 7.09
N LEU A 82 -9.80 8.86 8.33
CA LEU A 82 -10.50 7.78 9.00
C LEU A 82 -11.08 8.26 10.33
N GLY A 83 -12.08 7.54 10.82
CA GLY A 83 -12.79 7.88 12.06
C GLY A 83 -13.44 9.26 11.95
N ASP A 84 -13.24 10.08 12.95
CA ASP A 84 -13.75 11.46 13.03
C ASP A 84 -12.99 12.44 12.14
N ASN A 85 -12.39 11.97 11.03
CA ASN A 85 -11.54 12.76 10.13
C ASN A 85 -10.31 13.37 10.80
N ASN A 86 -9.79 12.73 11.83
CA ASN A 86 -8.63 13.20 12.58
C ASN A 86 -7.42 12.26 12.50
N ARG A 87 -7.57 11.08 11.84
CA ARG A 87 -6.53 10.06 11.74
C ARG A 87 -6.35 9.58 10.31
N PHE A 88 -5.10 9.24 9.95
CA PHE A 88 -4.77 8.51 8.73
C PHE A 88 -3.53 7.63 8.93
N PHE A 89 -3.29 6.71 7.98
CA PHE A 89 -2.15 5.83 8.00
C PHE A 89 -1.22 6.10 6.81
N VAL A 90 0.08 5.90 7.05
CA VAL A 90 1.15 6.08 6.07
C VAL A 90 2.03 4.84 6.07
N THR A 91 2.24 4.23 4.93
CA THR A 91 3.31 3.26 4.73
C THR A 91 4.58 4.00 4.39
N ARG A 92 5.64 3.77 5.16
CA ARG A 92 6.98 4.30 4.93
C ARG A 92 7.92 3.15 4.63
N SER A 93 8.65 3.22 3.51
CA SER A 93 9.61 2.19 3.14
C SER A 93 11.00 2.76 2.91
N SER A 94 12.03 2.01 3.27
CA SER A 94 13.42 2.34 2.94
C SER A 94 13.68 2.15 1.44
N ARG A 95 14.69 2.83 0.92
CA ARG A 95 15.06 2.74 -0.49
C ARG A 95 15.48 1.34 -0.93
N ASP A 96 16.15 0.61 -0.07
CA ASP A 96 16.57 -0.78 -0.29
C ASP A 96 15.43 -1.79 -0.13
N LEU A 97 14.24 -1.33 0.30
CA LEU A 97 13.06 -2.15 0.55
C LEU A 97 13.26 -3.29 1.55
N HIS A 98 14.22 -3.12 2.48
CA HIS A 98 14.43 -4.04 3.60
C HIS A 98 13.63 -3.63 4.86
N ARG A 99 13.08 -2.41 4.88
CA ARG A 99 12.37 -1.84 6.03
C ARG A 99 11.06 -1.21 5.57
N ILE A 100 9.96 -1.68 6.15
CA ILE A 100 8.62 -1.14 5.94
C ILE A 100 8.03 -0.81 7.31
N ASP A 101 7.56 0.42 7.49
CA ASP A 101 6.78 0.85 8.64
C ASP A 101 5.37 1.19 8.19
N ILE A 102 4.36 0.68 8.88
CA ILE A 102 3.03 1.25 8.88
C ILE A 102 2.98 2.24 10.03
N CYS A 103 2.70 3.50 9.70
CA CYS A 103 2.63 4.59 10.67
C CYS A 103 1.21 5.12 10.76
N SER A 104 0.80 5.55 11.95
CA SER A 104 -0.40 6.35 12.15
C SER A 104 -0.05 7.82 12.34
N TYR A 105 -0.97 8.69 11.97
CA TYR A 105 -0.96 10.10 12.31
C TYR A 105 -2.33 10.50 12.85
N THR A 106 -2.34 11.25 13.93
CA THR A 106 -3.54 11.90 14.47
C THR A 106 -3.36 13.39 14.47
N VAL A 107 -4.39 14.14 14.09
CA VAL A 107 -4.34 15.61 14.09
C VAL A 107 -3.91 16.13 15.45
N GLY A 108 -2.98 17.08 15.44
CA GLY A 108 -2.36 17.61 16.65
C GLY A 108 -0.97 17.04 16.95
N GLN A 109 -0.61 15.89 16.39
CA GLN A 109 0.76 15.37 16.48
C GLN A 109 1.74 16.15 15.58
N ASP A 110 3.03 16.07 15.88
CA ASP A 110 4.09 16.67 15.04
C ASP A 110 4.71 15.69 14.05
N SER A 111 4.50 14.40 14.26
CA SER A 111 5.12 13.34 13.45
C SER A 111 4.18 12.15 13.29
N ILE A 112 4.42 11.36 12.23
CA ILE A 112 3.84 10.03 12.14
C ILE A 112 4.49 9.10 13.15
N CYS A 113 3.71 8.17 13.73
CA CYS A 113 4.15 7.19 14.71
C CYS A 113 4.12 5.79 14.12
N PRO A 114 5.24 5.05 14.06
CA PRO A 114 5.22 3.67 13.59
C PRO A 114 4.42 2.78 14.56
N ILE A 115 3.51 1.98 14.00
CA ILE A 115 2.66 1.04 14.74
C ILE A 115 2.92 -0.41 14.32
N ILE A 116 3.39 -0.65 13.10
CA ILE A 116 3.84 -1.95 12.61
C ILE A 116 5.19 -1.75 11.94
N GLU A 117 6.18 -2.52 12.33
CA GLU A 117 7.52 -2.47 11.75
C GLU A 117 7.88 -3.83 11.14
N GLU A 118 8.24 -3.83 9.88
CA GLU A 118 8.69 -5.01 9.17
C GLU A 118 10.14 -4.84 8.73
N ARG A 119 10.97 -5.84 9.05
CA ARG A 119 12.41 -5.84 8.80
C ARG A 119 12.81 -7.18 8.22
N MET A 120 13.37 -7.14 7.00
CA MET A 120 13.88 -8.34 6.33
C MET A 120 15.27 -8.05 5.77
N ASN A 121 16.06 -9.10 5.59
CA ASN A 121 17.36 -9.01 4.93
C ASN A 121 17.28 -9.19 3.41
N THR A 122 16.06 -9.31 2.89
CA THR A 122 15.71 -9.45 1.48
C THR A 122 14.78 -8.33 1.05
N TYR A 123 14.62 -8.16 -0.25
CA TYR A 123 13.63 -7.28 -0.84
C TYR A 123 12.22 -7.60 -0.32
N GLN A 124 11.46 -6.57 0.03
CA GLN A 124 10.07 -6.64 0.42
C GLN A 124 9.21 -5.86 -0.57
N GLU A 125 8.11 -6.44 -1.00
CA GLU A 125 7.16 -5.71 -1.82
C GLU A 125 6.24 -4.84 -0.95
N VAL A 126 6.04 -3.58 -1.38
CA VAL A 126 5.16 -2.64 -0.68
C VAL A 126 3.78 -2.69 -1.31
N ARG A 127 2.84 -3.35 -0.66
CA ARG A 127 1.43 -3.43 -1.08
C ARG A 127 0.55 -2.42 -0.32
N PRO A 128 -0.60 -2.01 -0.89
CA PRO A 128 -1.52 -1.10 -0.21
C PRO A 128 -2.03 -1.67 1.11
N LEU A 129 -2.01 -0.85 2.15
CA LEU A 129 -2.66 -1.17 3.43
C LEU A 129 -4.17 -1.05 3.27
N ALA A 130 -4.93 -2.04 3.74
CA ALA A 130 -6.39 -1.97 3.79
C ALA A 130 -6.85 -1.63 5.22
N ALA A 131 -7.51 -0.49 5.36
CA ALA A 131 -8.15 -0.08 6.61
C ALA A 131 -9.58 -0.64 6.66
N VAL A 132 -9.96 -1.22 7.80
CA VAL A 132 -11.25 -1.88 8.06
C VAL A 132 -11.91 -1.22 9.26
N GLY A 133 -13.25 -1.08 9.25
CA GLY A 133 -13.99 -0.49 10.34
C GLY A 133 -13.54 0.94 10.65
N ASP A 134 -13.29 1.72 9.59
CA ASP A 134 -12.83 3.10 9.68
C ASP A 134 -11.47 3.25 10.42
N GLY A 135 -10.57 2.28 10.20
CA GLY A 135 -9.22 2.26 10.78
C GLY A 135 -9.11 1.61 12.16
N LYS A 136 -10.19 0.97 12.63
CA LYS A 136 -10.15 0.16 13.88
C LYS A 136 -9.35 -1.12 13.70
N GLU A 137 -9.25 -1.61 12.47
CA GLU A 137 -8.44 -2.76 12.09
C GLU A 137 -7.70 -2.48 10.78
N LEU A 138 -6.59 -3.17 10.58
CA LEU A 138 -5.72 -3.04 9.41
C LEU A 138 -5.43 -4.42 8.86
N ILE A 139 -5.48 -4.57 7.53
CA ILE A 139 -5.00 -5.76 6.85
C ILE A 139 -3.71 -5.40 6.13
N GLN A 140 -2.62 -6.02 6.54
CA GLN A 140 -1.30 -5.90 5.91
C GLN A 140 -1.01 -7.16 5.09
N TRP A 141 -0.53 -6.97 3.87
CA TRP A 141 0.12 -7.98 3.06
C TRP A 141 1.59 -8.08 3.45
N SER A 142 2.12 -9.28 3.62
CA SER A 142 3.51 -9.49 4.05
C SER A 142 4.05 -10.86 3.66
N GLU A 143 5.34 -10.91 3.33
CA GLU A 143 6.10 -12.12 2.99
C GLU A 143 6.91 -12.68 4.17
N ARG A 144 6.68 -12.19 5.39
CA ARG A 144 7.48 -12.49 6.60
C ARG A 144 7.63 -13.98 6.92
N ASP A 145 6.72 -14.82 6.44
CA ASP A 145 6.73 -16.27 6.66
C ASP A 145 7.18 -17.05 5.42
N GLY A 146 7.86 -16.40 4.46
CA GLY A 146 8.40 -17.00 3.24
C GLY A 146 7.41 -17.04 2.07
N TRP A 147 6.12 -16.82 2.33
CA TRP A 147 5.06 -16.67 1.33
C TRP A 147 4.24 -15.42 1.63
N ALA A 148 3.71 -14.80 0.59
CA ALA A 148 2.88 -13.62 0.73
C ALA A 148 1.51 -13.97 1.30
N HIS A 149 1.17 -13.37 2.43
CA HIS A 149 -0.08 -13.60 3.14
C HIS A 149 -0.67 -12.33 3.74
N LEU A 150 -1.93 -12.43 4.18
CA LEU A 150 -2.66 -11.35 4.83
C LEU A 150 -2.64 -11.52 6.34
N TYR A 151 -2.40 -10.42 7.04
CA TYR A 151 -2.33 -10.34 8.50
C TYR A 151 -3.29 -9.27 9.00
N LEU A 152 -4.10 -9.60 10.01
CA LEU A 152 -5.04 -8.68 10.64
C LEU A 152 -4.40 -8.08 11.89
N TYR A 153 -4.45 -6.77 11.99
CA TYR A 153 -4.04 -5.99 13.15
C TYR A 153 -5.20 -5.17 13.69
N ASP A 154 -5.12 -4.76 14.94
CA ASP A 154 -5.94 -3.65 15.42
C ASP A 154 -5.42 -2.30 14.89
N GLY A 155 -6.16 -1.22 15.15
CA GLY A 155 -5.77 0.12 14.70
C GLY A 155 -4.52 0.69 15.39
N GLU A 156 -4.05 0.03 16.45
CA GLU A 156 -2.83 0.42 17.18
C GLU A 156 -1.61 -0.43 16.76
N GLY A 157 -1.78 -1.36 15.82
CA GLY A 157 -0.70 -2.17 15.27
C GLY A 157 -0.42 -3.47 16.01
N ASN A 158 -1.30 -3.91 16.92
CA ASN A 158 -1.19 -5.20 17.56
C ASN A 158 -1.72 -6.30 16.63
N LEU A 159 -0.92 -7.33 16.38
CA LEU A 159 -1.32 -8.46 15.54
C LEU A 159 -2.48 -9.22 16.21
N LYS A 160 -3.61 -9.33 15.51
CA LYS A 160 -4.76 -10.13 15.95
C LYS A 160 -4.65 -11.58 15.49
N ASN A 161 -4.49 -11.77 14.19
CA ASN A 161 -4.31 -13.10 13.59
C ASN A 161 -3.74 -13.02 12.17
N ARG A 162 -3.27 -14.14 11.70
CA ARG A 162 -2.96 -14.38 10.30
C ARG A 162 -4.22 -14.84 9.58
N ILE A 163 -4.62 -14.10 8.54
CA ILE A 163 -5.85 -14.37 7.76
C ILE A 163 -5.63 -15.53 6.79
N THR A 164 -4.49 -15.54 6.08
CA THR A 164 -4.15 -16.59 5.10
C THR A 164 -2.85 -17.27 5.46
N ARG A 165 -2.69 -18.55 5.06
CA ARG A 165 -1.49 -19.35 5.31
C ARG A 165 -1.32 -20.46 4.29
N GLY A 166 -0.10 -20.94 4.08
CA GLY A 166 0.19 -22.07 3.20
C GLY A 166 1.35 -21.81 2.25
N PRO A 167 1.78 -22.81 1.46
CA PRO A 167 2.86 -22.67 0.48
C PRO A 167 2.31 -22.13 -0.86
N TRP A 168 1.72 -20.92 -0.84
CA TRP A 168 1.12 -20.24 -1.97
C TRP A 168 1.10 -18.73 -1.74
N HIS A 169 0.91 -17.96 -2.79
CA HIS A 169 1.08 -16.51 -2.82
C HIS A 169 -0.27 -15.78 -2.91
N VAL A 170 -0.50 -14.84 -2.02
CA VAL A 170 -1.56 -13.83 -2.16
C VAL A 170 -1.02 -12.69 -3.01
N ASP A 171 -1.64 -12.42 -4.18
CA ASP A 171 -1.23 -11.28 -5.00
C ASP A 171 -1.80 -9.96 -4.46
N GLN A 172 -3.12 -9.82 -4.41
CA GLN A 172 -3.73 -8.55 -4.01
C GLN A 172 -5.09 -8.72 -3.36
N ILE A 173 -5.44 -7.75 -2.51
CA ILE A 173 -6.79 -7.62 -1.97
C ILE A 173 -7.69 -6.98 -3.04
N VAL A 174 -8.79 -7.65 -3.39
CA VAL A 174 -9.78 -7.15 -4.34
C VAL A 174 -10.85 -6.34 -3.61
N LYS A 175 -11.33 -6.85 -2.46
CA LYS A 175 -12.39 -6.21 -1.68
C LYS A 175 -12.39 -6.71 -0.25
N VAL A 176 -12.73 -5.82 0.68
CA VAL A 176 -13.13 -6.18 2.04
C VAL A 176 -14.64 -5.95 2.20
N ASP A 177 -15.38 -6.97 2.57
CA ASP A 177 -16.77 -6.88 2.99
C ASP A 177 -16.81 -6.76 4.51
N GLU A 178 -16.81 -5.53 4.99
CA GLU A 178 -16.74 -5.24 6.43
C GLU A 178 -17.94 -5.78 7.20
N ALA A 179 -19.16 -5.73 6.60
CA ALA A 179 -20.37 -6.20 7.23
C ALA A 179 -20.36 -7.72 7.48
N LYS A 180 -19.80 -8.47 6.53
CA LYS A 180 -19.66 -9.92 6.63
C LYS A 180 -18.32 -10.35 7.24
N ARG A 181 -17.40 -9.41 7.46
CA ARG A 181 -16.03 -9.65 7.90
C ARG A 181 -15.31 -10.66 7.02
N VAL A 182 -15.35 -10.45 5.71
CA VAL A 182 -14.75 -11.30 4.68
C VAL A 182 -13.85 -10.47 3.78
N VAL A 183 -12.67 -10.99 3.45
CA VAL A 183 -11.79 -10.43 2.43
C VAL A 183 -11.81 -11.30 1.17
N TYR A 184 -11.90 -10.63 0.01
CA TYR A 184 -11.76 -11.21 -1.32
C TYR A 184 -10.38 -10.81 -1.86
N PHE A 185 -9.64 -11.77 -2.38
CA PHE A 185 -8.27 -11.56 -2.83
C PHE A 185 -7.91 -12.47 -4.01
N LEU A 186 -6.94 -12.06 -4.80
CA LEU A 186 -6.32 -12.90 -5.81
C LEU A 186 -5.14 -13.65 -5.20
N ALA A 187 -4.99 -14.90 -5.60
CA ALA A 187 -3.87 -15.74 -5.18
C ALA A 187 -3.53 -16.77 -6.26
N ASN A 188 -2.28 -17.19 -6.28
CA ASN A 188 -1.74 -18.15 -7.22
C ASN A 188 -0.89 -19.22 -6.52
N GLY A 189 -0.65 -20.34 -7.21
CA GLY A 189 0.17 -21.45 -6.71
C GLY A 189 -0.48 -22.29 -5.61
N LYS A 190 -1.79 -22.12 -5.34
CA LYS A 190 -2.50 -22.89 -4.32
C LYS A 190 -3.12 -24.18 -4.87
N GLU A 191 -3.63 -24.17 -6.09
CA GLU A 191 -4.27 -25.33 -6.69
C GLU A 191 -3.21 -26.31 -7.21
N LYS A 192 -3.40 -27.59 -6.91
CA LYS A 192 -2.49 -28.66 -7.34
C LYS A 192 -2.71 -28.96 -8.83
N ASP A 193 -1.65 -29.37 -9.48
CA ASP A 193 -1.66 -29.81 -10.87
C ASP A 193 -2.03 -28.72 -11.89
N GLU A 194 -2.01 -27.46 -11.45
CA GLU A 194 -2.26 -26.27 -12.26
C GLU A 194 -0.98 -25.44 -12.42
N ASN A 195 -0.93 -24.61 -13.47
CA ASN A 195 0.17 -23.66 -13.63
C ASN A 195 0.19 -22.69 -12.43
N PRO A 196 1.30 -22.65 -11.65
CA PRO A 196 1.35 -21.84 -10.44
C PRO A 196 1.28 -20.32 -10.67
N TYR A 197 1.31 -19.87 -11.92
CA TYR A 197 1.11 -18.45 -12.27
C TYR A 197 -0.35 -18.09 -12.52
N TYR A 198 -1.28 -19.05 -12.56
CA TYR A 198 -2.70 -18.76 -12.72
C TYR A 198 -3.26 -18.20 -11.42
N GLU A 199 -3.96 -17.09 -11.56
CA GLU A 199 -4.58 -16.39 -10.45
C GLU A 199 -6.05 -16.74 -10.32
N HIS A 200 -6.46 -17.07 -9.10
CA HIS A 200 -7.85 -17.30 -8.76
C HIS A 200 -8.34 -16.33 -7.71
N LEU A 201 -9.62 -16.03 -7.76
CA LEU A 201 -10.30 -15.26 -6.74
C LEU A 201 -10.68 -16.17 -5.58
N TYR A 202 -10.25 -15.78 -4.39
CA TYR A 202 -10.61 -16.43 -3.13
C TYR A 202 -11.36 -15.48 -2.21
N ARG A 203 -12.07 -16.07 -1.25
CA ARG A 203 -12.59 -15.36 -0.09
C ARG A 203 -12.22 -16.09 1.19
N VAL A 204 -12.09 -15.33 2.29
CA VAL A 204 -11.81 -15.87 3.64
C VAL A 204 -12.34 -14.90 4.68
N GLY A 205 -12.74 -15.41 5.85
CA GLY A 205 -13.08 -14.58 7.01
C GLY A 205 -11.85 -13.82 7.52
N LEU A 206 -12.04 -12.65 8.09
CA LEU A 206 -10.93 -11.87 8.68
C LEU A 206 -10.27 -12.62 9.86
N ASP A 207 -10.95 -13.59 10.46
CA ASP A 207 -10.42 -14.52 11.47
C ASP A 207 -9.59 -15.68 10.87
N GLY A 208 -9.52 -15.76 9.54
CA GLY A 208 -8.84 -16.81 8.80
C GLY A 208 -9.68 -18.06 8.54
N SER A 209 -10.95 -18.07 8.92
CA SER A 209 -11.86 -19.21 8.70
C SER A 209 -12.53 -19.16 7.32
N GLY A 210 -12.99 -20.32 6.84
CA GLY A 210 -13.84 -20.41 5.66
C GLY A 210 -13.18 -20.00 4.34
N LEU A 211 -11.87 -20.28 4.18
CA LEU A 211 -11.17 -20.08 2.91
C LEU A 211 -11.86 -20.86 1.79
N GLN A 212 -12.26 -20.17 0.74
CA GLN A 212 -12.97 -20.73 -0.40
C GLN A 212 -12.52 -20.06 -1.70
N GLN A 213 -12.27 -20.87 -2.72
CA GLN A 213 -12.11 -20.40 -4.10
C GLN A 213 -13.47 -19.93 -4.65
N VAL A 214 -13.49 -18.76 -5.28
CA VAL A 214 -14.71 -18.15 -5.84
C VAL A 214 -14.80 -18.41 -7.34
N THR A 215 -13.66 -18.46 -8.04
CA THR A 215 -13.56 -18.77 -9.47
C THR A 215 -12.99 -20.19 -9.64
N PRO A 216 -13.82 -21.24 -9.56
CA PRO A 216 -13.37 -22.58 -9.88
C PRO A 216 -13.27 -22.76 -11.40
N GLY A 217 -12.35 -23.58 -11.85
CA GLY A 217 -12.23 -23.98 -13.26
C GLY A 217 -10.81 -23.85 -13.79
N ASP A 218 -10.54 -24.63 -14.81
CA ASP A 218 -9.32 -24.57 -15.60
C ASP A 218 -9.48 -23.45 -16.65
N TYR A 219 -8.54 -22.50 -16.67
CA TYR A 219 -8.54 -21.40 -17.65
C TYR A 219 -7.37 -21.58 -18.62
#